data_63614bbea0e7d3db65baadbbde4c6374
#
_entry.id   63614bbea0e7d3db65baadbbde4c6374
#
_cell.length_a   1.000
_cell.length_b   1.000
_cell.length_c   1.000
_cell.angle_alpha   90.00
_cell.angle_beta   90.00
_cell.angle_gamma   90.00
#
_symmetry.space_group_name_H-M   'P 1'
#
loop_
_entity.id
_entity.type
_entity.pdbx_description
1 polymer ?
#
loop_
_entity_poly.entity_id
_entity_poly.type
_entity_poly.pdbx_seq_one_letter_code
_entity_poly.pdbx_strand_id
1 'polypeptide(L)'
;MIGCYPCQGFSQGGRRDPSVDINQLFRHFGRALRRVRPLAFIVENVVGMTFGRNRLLLKQQLALFRWSGYDVQWRLLDARNYGLAQERKRVFIVGTRKDLGLKYSYPLPTHQPGTSQPWTAQKTVLDGFPLWPDGDYDRQPLSWYYMSRRRRRDWQETAPCVVSHSRSVALHPVSPPMRFVGPDVYEFETGGPARRYSYLECAALQGFPESFRWVDVSLALKYRLVGNAVPPPLMKAVAAPLVRLIN
;
A
#
# COMPACT_ATOMS: atom_id res chain seq x y z
N MET A 1 8.71 -16.29 7.73
CA MET A 1 7.28 -16.00 8.11
C MET A 1 6.89 -14.62 7.63
N ILE A 2 5.65 -14.41 7.16
CA ILE A 2 5.15 -13.08 6.74
C ILE A 2 3.97 -12.70 7.64
N GLY A 3 3.90 -11.42 8.06
CA GLY A 3 2.84 -10.87 8.86
C GLY A 3 2.30 -9.56 8.29
N CYS A 4 0.97 -9.53 8.00
CA CYS A 4 0.24 -8.33 7.59
C CYS A 4 -0.99 -8.18 8.49
N TYR A 5 -0.77 -8.15 9.81
CA TYR A 5 -1.87 -8.05 10.78
C TYR A 5 -2.56 -6.68 10.68
N PRO A 6 -3.86 -6.62 10.97
CA PRO A 6 -4.65 -5.39 10.88
C PRO A 6 -4.06 -4.24 11.70
N CYS A 7 -4.23 -3.04 11.16
CA CYS A 7 -3.75 -1.79 11.72
C CYS A 7 -4.82 -0.69 11.65
N GLN A 8 -6.09 -1.07 11.87
CA GLN A 8 -7.23 -0.16 11.65
C GLN A 8 -7.15 1.12 12.48
N GLY A 9 -6.57 1.07 13.69
CA GLY A 9 -6.31 2.25 14.51
C GLY A 9 -5.22 3.19 13.98
N PHE A 10 -4.41 2.75 13.01
CA PHE A 10 -3.31 3.53 12.43
C PHE A 10 -3.63 4.10 11.05
N SER A 11 -4.68 3.59 10.38
CA SER A 11 -5.01 4.04 9.05
C SER A 11 -5.64 5.44 9.10
N GLN A 12 -5.30 6.29 8.12
CA GLN A 12 -5.87 7.64 8.04
C GLN A 12 -7.39 7.65 7.79
N GLY A 13 -7.97 6.53 7.36
CA GLY A 13 -9.41 6.34 7.15
C GLY A 13 -10.13 5.58 8.26
N GLY A 14 -9.44 5.18 9.36
CA GLY A 14 -10.01 4.46 10.49
C GLY A 14 -10.31 5.35 11.71
N ARG A 15 -10.97 4.75 12.70
CA ARG A 15 -11.15 5.36 14.04
C ARG A 15 -9.80 5.45 14.75
N ARG A 16 -9.00 6.41 14.59
CA ARG A 16 -7.63 6.62 15.14
C ARG A 16 -7.49 6.38 16.65
N ASP A 17 -8.03 5.27 17.14
CA ASP A 17 -7.96 4.85 18.54
C ASP A 17 -6.87 3.79 18.71
N PRO A 18 -5.72 4.13 19.33
CA PRO A 18 -4.64 3.19 19.54
C PRO A 18 -4.94 2.13 20.63
N SER A 19 -5.98 2.32 21.44
CA SER A 19 -6.34 1.41 22.54
C SER A 19 -7.12 0.16 22.12
N VAL A 20 -7.58 0.11 20.86
CA VAL A 20 -8.38 -1.02 20.35
C VAL A 20 -7.51 -2.28 20.30
N ASP A 21 -8.01 -3.40 20.83
CA ASP A 21 -7.33 -4.71 20.90
C ASP A 21 -6.73 -5.18 19.58
N ILE A 22 -7.36 -4.83 18.45
CA ILE A 22 -6.84 -5.17 17.12
C ILE A 22 -5.43 -4.59 16.87
N ASN A 23 -5.06 -3.50 17.52
CA ASN A 23 -3.72 -2.91 17.42
C ASN A 23 -2.68 -3.70 18.22
N GLN A 24 -3.09 -4.64 19.06
CA GLN A 24 -2.23 -5.49 19.86
C GLN A 24 -1.93 -6.85 19.19
N LEU A 25 -2.44 -7.10 17.99
CA LEU A 25 -2.22 -8.37 17.26
C LEU A 25 -0.75 -8.68 16.98
N PHE A 26 0.13 -7.68 16.98
CA PHE A 26 1.57 -7.90 16.91
C PHE A 26 2.12 -8.76 18.07
N ARG A 27 1.42 -8.80 19.22
CA ARG A 27 1.79 -9.67 20.37
C ARG A 27 1.60 -11.15 20.01
N HIS A 28 0.53 -11.46 19.27
CA HIS A 28 0.29 -12.82 18.77
C HIS A 28 1.34 -13.21 17.72
N PHE A 29 1.74 -12.28 16.85
CA PHE A 29 2.84 -12.49 15.92
C PHE A 29 4.16 -12.74 16.66
N GLY A 30 4.48 -11.95 17.70
CA GLY A 30 5.64 -12.18 18.55
C GLY A 30 5.62 -13.54 19.27
N ARG A 31 4.43 -14.00 19.71
CA ARG A 31 4.26 -15.37 20.26
C ARG A 31 4.54 -16.42 19.20
N ALA A 32 4.03 -16.24 17.96
CA ALA A 32 4.27 -17.13 16.84
C ALA A 32 5.79 -17.20 16.50
N LEU A 33 6.49 -16.07 16.50
CA LEU A 33 7.94 -16.02 16.28
C LEU A 33 8.71 -16.89 17.29
N ARG A 34 8.34 -16.84 18.57
CA ARG A 34 8.99 -17.67 19.61
C ARG A 34 8.66 -19.16 19.47
N ARG A 35 7.44 -19.49 19.03
CA ARG A 35 7.00 -20.88 18.92
C ARG A 35 7.53 -21.55 17.65
N VAL A 36 7.42 -20.87 16.52
CA VAL A 36 7.78 -21.41 15.19
C VAL A 36 9.27 -21.24 14.91
N ARG A 37 9.90 -20.20 15.46
CA ARG A 37 11.32 -19.86 15.27
C ARG A 37 11.76 -19.84 13.80
N PRO A 38 11.02 -19.12 12.88
CA PRO A 38 11.43 -19.06 11.49
C PRO A 38 12.82 -18.44 11.35
N LEU A 39 13.57 -18.80 10.29
CA LEU A 39 14.90 -18.23 10.02
C LEU A 39 14.82 -16.70 9.90
N ALA A 40 13.74 -16.21 9.30
CA ALA A 40 13.48 -14.78 9.16
C ALA A 40 11.98 -14.48 9.07
N PHE A 41 11.64 -13.20 9.23
CA PHE A 41 10.28 -12.73 9.03
C PHE A 41 10.24 -11.37 8.31
N ILE A 42 9.12 -11.10 7.65
CA ILE A 42 8.76 -9.79 7.10
C ILE A 42 7.39 -9.41 7.67
N VAL A 43 7.28 -8.20 8.20
CA VAL A 43 6.01 -7.57 8.57
C VAL A 43 5.81 -6.33 7.73
N GLU A 44 4.62 -6.17 7.15
CA GLU A 44 4.21 -4.95 6.44
C GLU A 44 3.10 -4.23 7.21
N ASN A 45 3.13 -2.90 7.14
CA ASN A 45 2.08 -2.08 7.75
C ASN A 45 2.02 -0.68 7.13
N VAL A 46 0.98 0.09 7.49
CA VAL A 46 0.74 1.43 6.95
C VAL A 46 1.66 2.48 7.57
N VAL A 47 1.92 3.57 6.82
CA VAL A 47 2.74 4.70 7.25
C VAL A 47 2.25 5.35 8.56
N GLY A 48 0.95 5.26 8.86
CA GLY A 48 0.36 5.80 10.07
C GLY A 48 0.97 5.28 11.38
N MET A 49 1.66 4.10 11.34
CA MET A 49 2.43 3.61 12.49
C MET A 49 3.61 4.50 12.88
N THR A 50 4.10 5.33 11.98
CA THR A 50 5.29 6.16 12.21
C THR A 50 4.97 7.52 12.80
N PHE A 51 3.69 7.88 12.95
CA PHE A 51 3.26 9.21 13.39
C PHE A 51 2.66 9.23 14.80
N GLY A 52 2.84 10.36 15.49
CA GLY A 52 2.18 10.66 16.76
C GLY A 52 2.30 9.53 17.80
N ARG A 53 1.19 9.25 18.48
CA ARG A 53 1.10 8.20 19.52
C ARG A 53 1.37 6.78 19.00
N ASN A 54 1.13 6.54 17.72
CA ASN A 54 1.35 5.21 17.10
C ASN A 54 2.82 4.82 17.07
N ARG A 55 3.73 5.80 17.11
CA ARG A 55 5.17 5.57 17.14
C ARG A 55 5.62 4.77 18.39
N LEU A 56 4.88 4.90 19.48
CA LEU A 56 5.14 4.09 20.69
C LEU A 56 4.84 2.61 20.42
N LEU A 57 3.72 2.31 19.74
CA LEU A 57 3.37 0.93 19.39
C LEU A 57 4.38 0.32 18.41
N LEU A 58 4.89 1.08 17.46
CA LEU A 58 5.99 0.61 16.59
C LEU A 58 7.23 0.25 17.44
N LYS A 59 7.62 1.11 18.38
CA LYS A 59 8.75 0.82 19.30
C LYS A 59 8.51 -0.45 20.11
N GLN A 60 7.29 -0.66 20.64
CA GLN A 60 6.93 -1.86 21.40
C GLN A 60 7.01 -3.12 20.52
N GLN A 61 6.56 -3.06 19.27
CA GLN A 61 6.66 -4.17 18.33
C GLN A 61 8.12 -4.54 18.07
N LEU A 62 8.96 -3.55 17.77
CA LEU A 62 10.39 -3.77 17.52
C LEU A 62 11.08 -4.38 18.75
N ALA A 63 10.76 -3.90 19.95
CA ALA A 63 11.29 -4.44 21.21
C ALA A 63 10.87 -5.90 21.42
N LEU A 64 9.57 -6.20 21.21
CA LEU A 64 9.04 -7.56 21.33
C LEU A 64 9.71 -8.53 20.36
N PHE A 65 9.90 -8.12 19.10
CA PHE A 65 10.52 -8.99 18.09
C PHE A 65 12.01 -9.21 18.36
N ARG A 66 12.72 -8.19 18.86
CA ARG A 66 14.12 -8.34 19.34
C ARG A 66 14.22 -9.27 20.53
N TRP A 67 13.30 -9.13 21.50
CA TRP A 67 13.21 -10.02 22.65
C TRP A 67 12.86 -11.47 22.24
N SER A 68 12.11 -11.63 21.14
CA SER A 68 11.78 -12.94 20.56
C SER A 68 12.96 -13.64 19.88
N GLY A 69 14.18 -13.07 19.91
CA GLY A 69 15.39 -13.69 19.42
C GLY A 69 15.79 -13.28 17.99
N TYR A 70 15.34 -12.11 17.52
CA TYR A 70 15.63 -11.63 16.17
C TYR A 70 16.43 -10.32 16.16
N ASP A 71 17.30 -10.18 15.17
CA ASP A 71 17.84 -8.90 14.75
C ASP A 71 16.81 -8.21 13.86
N VAL A 72 16.31 -7.04 14.30
CA VAL A 72 15.15 -6.41 13.72
C VAL A 72 15.50 -5.02 13.21
N GLN A 73 15.20 -4.81 11.95
CA GLN A 73 15.27 -3.51 11.26
C GLN A 73 13.90 -3.11 10.74
N TRP A 74 13.70 -1.82 10.54
CA TRP A 74 12.50 -1.33 9.86
C TRP A 74 12.84 -0.17 8.92
N ARG A 75 12.05 -0.01 7.87
CA ARG A 75 12.15 1.09 6.92
C ARG A 75 10.79 1.46 6.37
N LEU A 76 10.59 2.74 6.10
CA LEU A 76 9.49 3.24 5.30
C LEU A 76 9.90 3.19 3.83
N LEU A 77 9.16 2.43 3.02
CA LEU A 77 9.42 2.30 1.59
C LEU A 77 8.25 2.90 0.80
N ASP A 78 8.58 3.55 -0.32
CA ASP A 78 7.59 4.03 -1.29
C ASP A 78 7.61 3.12 -2.51
N ALA A 79 6.45 2.60 -2.88
CA ALA A 79 6.31 1.67 -4.01
C ALA A 79 6.80 2.26 -5.34
N ARG A 80 6.71 3.59 -5.52
CA ARG A 80 7.25 4.29 -6.69
C ARG A 80 8.73 4.01 -6.90
N ASN A 81 9.48 3.94 -5.82
CA ASN A 81 10.93 3.72 -5.86
C ASN A 81 11.32 2.31 -6.30
N TYR A 82 10.33 1.44 -6.52
CA TYR A 82 10.50 0.04 -6.95
C TYR A 82 9.70 -0.26 -8.22
N GLY A 83 9.45 0.77 -9.05
CA GLY A 83 8.86 0.62 -10.38
C GLY A 83 7.34 0.56 -10.42
N LEU A 84 6.63 0.77 -9.30
CA LEU A 84 5.18 0.82 -9.33
C LEU A 84 4.68 2.21 -9.75
N ALA A 85 3.64 2.23 -10.58
CA ALA A 85 2.99 3.46 -11.03
C ALA A 85 2.03 4.04 -9.97
N GLN A 86 2.34 3.86 -8.69
CA GLN A 86 1.47 4.22 -7.58
C GLN A 86 2.27 4.80 -6.40
N GLU A 87 1.84 5.93 -5.86
CA GLU A 87 2.36 6.47 -4.60
C GLU A 87 1.81 5.68 -3.42
N ARG A 88 2.60 4.73 -2.91
CA ARG A 88 2.19 3.89 -1.78
C ARG A 88 3.33 3.70 -0.79
N LYS A 89 3.26 4.39 0.33
CA LYS A 89 4.25 4.29 1.41
C LYS A 89 3.84 3.23 2.41
N ARG A 90 4.75 2.31 2.73
CA ARG A 90 4.54 1.22 3.68
C ARG A 90 5.73 1.02 4.58
N VAL A 91 5.45 0.71 5.83
CA VAL A 91 6.45 0.30 6.81
C VAL A 91 6.73 -1.18 6.60
N PHE A 92 8.00 -1.51 6.43
CA PHE A 92 8.45 -2.89 6.48
C PHE A 92 9.32 -3.09 7.71
N ILE A 93 9.06 -4.17 8.45
CA ILE A 93 9.89 -4.64 9.55
C ILE A 93 10.42 -6.01 9.13
N VAL A 94 11.73 -6.14 9.08
CA VAL A 94 12.41 -7.40 8.73
C VAL A 94 13.25 -7.85 9.90
N GLY A 95 13.15 -9.13 10.23
CA GLY A 95 13.96 -9.74 11.26
C GLY A 95 14.62 -11.02 10.79
N THR A 96 15.90 -11.19 11.10
CA THR A 96 16.67 -12.42 10.94
C THR A 96 16.94 -13.01 12.31
N ARG A 97 16.90 -14.33 12.46
CA ARG A 97 17.16 -14.99 13.75
C ARG A 97 18.59 -14.73 14.19
N LYS A 98 18.80 -14.30 15.44
CA LYS A 98 20.10 -13.83 15.96
C LYS A 98 21.19 -14.89 15.92
N ASP A 99 20.83 -16.14 16.21
CA ASP A 99 21.78 -17.27 16.24
C ASP A 99 22.37 -17.61 14.86
N LEU A 100 21.79 -17.08 13.77
CA LEU A 100 22.31 -17.26 12.41
C LEU A 100 23.38 -16.23 12.03
N GLY A 101 23.54 -15.15 12.77
CA GLY A 101 24.49 -14.07 12.47
C GLY A 101 24.21 -13.30 11.16
N LEU A 102 23.04 -13.51 10.56
CA LEU A 102 22.70 -12.94 9.23
C LEU A 102 22.33 -11.47 9.36
N LYS A 103 22.94 -10.60 8.55
CA LYS A 103 22.65 -9.17 8.50
C LYS A 103 21.85 -8.83 7.24
N TYR A 104 20.56 -8.54 7.43
CA TYR A 104 19.70 -8.08 6.33
C TYR A 104 19.99 -6.61 5.96
N SER A 105 19.93 -6.31 4.67
CA SER A 105 19.97 -4.96 4.15
C SER A 105 18.78 -4.71 3.22
N TYR A 106 18.09 -3.57 3.42
CA TYR A 106 16.99 -3.20 2.53
C TYR A 106 17.47 -2.95 1.11
N PRO A 107 16.65 -3.30 0.09
CA PRO A 107 16.98 -3.02 -1.29
C PRO A 107 17.10 -1.51 -1.52
N LEU A 108 18.04 -1.12 -2.37
CA LEU A 108 18.14 0.26 -2.83
C LEU A 108 16.97 0.59 -3.78
N PRO A 109 16.50 1.84 -3.80
CA PRO A 109 15.56 2.30 -4.80
C PRO A 109 16.08 2.06 -6.23
N THR A 110 15.21 1.57 -7.11
CA THR A 110 15.53 1.38 -8.53
C THR A 110 15.02 2.53 -9.40
N HIS A 111 13.98 3.24 -8.93
CA HIS A 111 13.34 4.34 -9.65
C HIS A 111 13.35 5.60 -8.78
N GLN A 112 13.81 6.72 -9.34
CA GLN A 112 13.83 8.01 -8.65
C GLN A 112 13.70 9.16 -9.67
N PRO A 113 13.11 10.31 -9.28
CA PRO A 113 13.11 11.49 -10.14
C PRO A 113 14.55 11.93 -10.50
N GLY A 114 14.75 12.34 -11.76
CA GLY A 114 16.04 12.84 -12.23
C GLY A 114 17.11 11.77 -12.47
N THR A 115 16.74 10.48 -12.41
CA THR A 115 17.64 9.35 -12.77
C THR A 115 17.28 8.78 -14.13
N SER A 116 18.09 7.84 -14.64
CA SER A 116 17.78 7.08 -15.86
C SER A 116 16.51 6.23 -15.77
N GLN A 117 16.07 5.94 -14.55
CA GLN A 117 14.80 5.24 -14.28
C GLN A 117 13.89 6.15 -13.42
N PRO A 118 13.14 7.08 -14.03
CA PRO A 118 12.19 7.92 -13.31
C PRO A 118 11.01 7.09 -12.78
N TRP A 119 10.20 7.69 -11.91
CA TRP A 119 8.97 7.03 -11.46
C TRP A 119 8.05 6.69 -12.63
N THR A 120 7.50 5.48 -12.60
CA THR A 120 6.61 4.98 -13.64
C THR A 120 5.31 5.80 -13.66
N ALA A 121 4.97 6.37 -14.81
CA ALA A 121 3.71 7.04 -15.02
C ALA A 121 2.55 6.03 -15.03
N GLN A 122 1.39 6.42 -14.50
CA GLN A 122 0.22 5.54 -14.52
C GLN A 122 -0.25 5.17 -15.93
N LYS A 123 0.00 6.03 -16.93
CA LYS A 123 -0.31 5.73 -18.33
C LYS A 123 0.30 4.40 -18.77
N THR A 124 1.56 4.15 -18.40
CA THR A 124 2.28 2.92 -18.80
C THR A 124 1.56 1.64 -18.34
N VAL A 125 0.84 1.71 -17.23
CA VAL A 125 0.13 0.56 -16.63
C VAL A 125 -1.32 0.51 -17.09
N LEU A 126 -1.93 1.67 -17.34
CA LEU A 126 -3.35 1.79 -17.72
C LEU A 126 -3.57 1.70 -19.24
N ASP A 127 -2.50 1.77 -20.01
CA ASP A 127 -2.56 1.62 -21.46
C ASP A 127 -3.09 0.21 -21.81
N GLY A 128 -4.07 0.16 -22.71
CA GLY A 128 -4.77 -1.09 -23.06
C GLY A 128 -6.00 -1.42 -22.22
N PHE A 129 -6.26 -0.74 -21.09
CA PHE A 129 -7.55 -0.86 -20.41
C PHE A 129 -8.65 -0.06 -21.13
N PRO A 130 -9.90 -0.57 -21.16
CA PRO A 130 -11.03 0.21 -21.68
C PRO A 130 -11.17 1.52 -20.89
N LEU A 131 -11.34 2.64 -21.61
CA LEU A 131 -11.55 3.95 -20.96
C LEU A 131 -12.82 3.97 -20.09
N TRP A 132 -13.84 3.21 -20.47
CA TRP A 132 -15.13 3.10 -19.78
C TRP A 132 -15.51 1.62 -19.64
N PRO A 133 -14.85 0.86 -18.73
CA PRO A 133 -15.16 -0.57 -18.53
C PRO A 133 -16.57 -0.73 -17.97
N ASP A 134 -17.27 -1.77 -18.40
CA ASP A 134 -18.61 -2.04 -17.87
C ASP A 134 -18.52 -2.88 -16.57
N GLY A 135 -19.26 -2.45 -15.54
CA GLY A 135 -19.41 -3.19 -14.28
C GLY A 135 -18.22 -3.21 -13.31
N ASP A 136 -17.05 -2.74 -13.69
CA ASP A 136 -15.80 -2.94 -12.93
C ASP A 136 -15.41 -1.80 -11.99
N TYR A 137 -16.18 -0.72 -11.94
CA TYR A 137 -15.90 0.41 -11.04
C TYR A 137 -17.14 0.90 -10.29
N ASP A 138 -16.90 1.54 -9.15
CA ASP A 138 -17.95 2.11 -8.31
C ASP A 138 -18.54 3.36 -8.97
N ARG A 139 -19.82 3.28 -9.35
CA ARG A 139 -20.58 4.34 -10.05
C ARG A 139 -21.33 5.27 -9.09
N GLN A 140 -21.17 5.12 -7.78
CA GLN A 140 -21.86 5.98 -6.83
C GLN A 140 -21.46 7.44 -7.01
N PRO A 141 -22.39 8.41 -6.78
CA PRO A 141 -22.11 9.82 -6.90
C PRO A 141 -20.87 10.26 -6.11
N LEU A 142 -20.18 11.27 -6.62
CA LEU A 142 -19.06 11.90 -5.94
C LEU A 142 -19.60 12.85 -4.88
N SER A 143 -19.41 12.51 -3.60
CA SER A 143 -19.86 13.35 -2.49
C SER A 143 -18.98 14.60 -2.33
N TRP A 144 -19.47 15.62 -1.64
CA TRP A 144 -18.69 16.80 -1.27
C TRP A 144 -17.40 16.41 -0.52
N TYR A 145 -17.45 15.44 0.39
CA TYR A 145 -16.29 14.94 1.11
C TYR A 145 -15.28 14.28 0.18
N TYR A 146 -15.74 13.59 -0.86
CA TYR A 146 -14.87 13.02 -1.88
C TYR A 146 -14.14 14.14 -2.64
N MET A 147 -14.84 15.22 -2.99
CA MET A 147 -14.31 16.38 -3.71
C MET A 147 -13.53 17.36 -2.81
N SER A 148 -13.40 17.08 -1.50
CA SER A 148 -12.57 17.90 -0.61
C SER A 148 -11.05 17.73 -0.84
N ARG A 149 -10.64 16.88 -1.76
CA ARG A 149 -9.23 16.58 -2.05
C ARG A 149 -9.00 16.38 -3.53
N ARG A 150 -7.78 16.67 -3.99
CA ARG A 150 -7.37 16.33 -5.35
C ARG A 150 -7.37 14.81 -5.53
N ARG A 151 -8.43 14.27 -6.12
CA ARG A 151 -8.63 12.83 -6.34
C ARG A 151 -8.13 12.35 -7.70
N ARG A 152 -7.83 13.25 -8.62
CA ARG A 152 -7.34 12.94 -9.97
C ARG A 152 -5.87 13.30 -10.10
N ARG A 153 -5.12 12.44 -10.75
CA ARG A 153 -3.75 12.68 -11.25
C ARG A 153 -3.74 12.56 -12.77
N ASP A 154 -2.81 13.26 -13.42
CA ASP A 154 -2.67 13.18 -14.87
C ASP A 154 -2.04 11.88 -15.32
N TRP A 155 -2.21 11.54 -16.60
CA TRP A 155 -1.67 10.32 -17.22
C TRP A 155 -0.17 10.15 -16.99
N GLN A 156 0.60 11.24 -17.00
CA GLN A 156 2.05 11.25 -16.81
C GLN A 156 2.48 11.28 -15.33
N GLU A 157 1.55 11.43 -14.40
CA GLU A 157 1.82 11.32 -12.97
C GLU A 157 1.73 9.85 -12.51
N THR A 158 2.30 9.55 -11.34
CA THR A 158 2.00 8.29 -10.65
C THR A 158 0.61 8.34 -10.04
N ALA A 159 -0.12 7.23 -10.05
CA ALA A 159 -1.44 7.14 -9.43
C ALA A 159 -1.37 7.41 -7.91
N PRO A 160 -2.44 7.94 -7.32
CA PRO A 160 -2.59 7.97 -5.86
C PRO A 160 -2.61 6.57 -5.25
N CYS A 161 -2.42 6.48 -3.94
CA CYS A 161 -2.50 5.20 -3.23
C CYS A 161 -3.85 4.49 -3.48
N VAL A 162 -3.80 3.27 -3.98
CA VAL A 162 -4.97 2.40 -4.07
C VAL A 162 -5.47 2.06 -2.67
N VAL A 163 -6.73 2.38 -2.41
CA VAL A 163 -7.40 2.19 -1.11
C VAL A 163 -8.39 1.03 -1.16
N SER A 164 -8.73 0.48 0.01
CA SER A 164 -9.59 -0.70 0.13
C SER A 164 -11.09 -0.42 0.08
N HIS A 165 -11.49 0.84 0.03
CA HIS A 165 -12.90 1.23 0.00
C HIS A 165 -13.26 1.81 -1.37
N SER A 166 -14.16 1.16 -2.12
CA SER A 166 -14.51 1.50 -3.50
C SER A 166 -14.88 2.98 -3.70
N ARG A 167 -15.70 3.54 -2.80
CA ARG A 167 -16.13 4.95 -2.84
C ARG A 167 -15.00 5.95 -2.65
N SER A 168 -13.87 5.54 -2.08
CA SER A 168 -12.71 6.39 -1.78
C SER A 168 -11.58 6.24 -2.79
N VAL A 169 -11.71 5.33 -3.74
CA VAL A 169 -10.75 5.14 -4.84
C VAL A 169 -10.67 6.41 -5.67
N ALA A 170 -9.47 6.77 -6.08
CA ALA A 170 -9.21 7.98 -6.85
C ALA A 170 -9.89 7.97 -8.23
N LEU A 171 -9.98 9.14 -8.83
CA LEU A 171 -10.51 9.30 -10.18
C LEU A 171 -9.49 8.83 -11.21
N HIS A 172 -9.98 8.10 -12.21
CA HIS A 172 -9.21 7.74 -13.39
C HIS A 172 -8.84 9.00 -14.19
N PRO A 173 -7.64 9.06 -14.83
CA PRO A 173 -7.20 10.22 -15.61
C PRO A 173 -8.13 10.65 -16.76
N VAL A 174 -9.01 9.76 -17.23
CA VAL A 174 -10.06 10.09 -18.23
C VAL A 174 -11.06 11.12 -17.73
N SER A 175 -11.24 11.21 -16.41
CA SER A 175 -12.09 12.22 -15.78
C SER A 175 -11.57 13.63 -16.04
N PRO A 176 -12.42 14.67 -16.05
CA PRO A 176 -11.98 16.04 -16.22
C PRO A 176 -10.92 16.45 -15.19
N PRO A 177 -9.98 17.35 -15.54
CA PRO A 177 -9.04 17.92 -14.59
C PRO A 177 -9.74 18.57 -13.39
N MET A 178 -9.06 18.60 -12.25
CA MET A 178 -9.57 19.20 -11.01
C MET A 178 -8.73 20.42 -10.65
N ARG A 179 -9.40 21.53 -10.33
CA ARG A 179 -8.80 22.74 -9.78
C ARG A 179 -9.10 22.89 -8.28
N PHE A 180 -8.19 23.49 -7.56
CA PHE A 180 -8.39 23.93 -6.19
C PHE A 180 -9.21 25.22 -6.17
N VAL A 181 -10.29 25.25 -5.43
CA VAL A 181 -11.19 26.41 -5.32
C VAL A 181 -11.07 27.09 -3.95
N GLY A 182 -10.82 26.31 -2.93
CA GLY A 182 -10.67 26.80 -1.56
C GLY A 182 -10.38 25.66 -0.58
N PRO A 183 -10.18 25.94 0.71
CA PRO A 183 -9.91 24.93 1.72
C PRO A 183 -10.92 23.78 1.65
N ASP A 184 -10.39 22.56 1.45
CA ASP A 184 -11.17 21.33 1.32
C ASP A 184 -12.24 21.36 0.17
N VAL A 185 -12.00 22.16 -0.90
CA VAL A 185 -12.87 22.23 -2.08
C VAL A 185 -12.09 22.11 -3.37
N TYR A 186 -12.41 21.08 -4.15
CA TYR A 186 -11.95 20.91 -5.52
C TYR A 186 -13.15 20.78 -6.45
N GLU A 187 -13.03 21.33 -7.65
CA GLU A 187 -14.03 21.25 -8.70
C GLU A 187 -13.41 20.73 -10.00
N PHE A 188 -14.24 20.20 -10.88
CA PHE A 188 -13.80 19.91 -12.23
C PHE A 188 -13.64 21.22 -13.02
N GLU A 189 -12.57 21.32 -13.79
CA GLU A 189 -12.29 22.48 -14.65
C GLU A 189 -13.24 22.55 -15.85
N THR A 190 -13.70 21.39 -16.31
CA THR A 190 -14.61 21.26 -17.44
C THR A 190 -15.74 20.30 -17.11
N GLY A 191 -16.86 20.43 -17.80
CA GLY A 191 -17.93 19.41 -17.78
C GLY A 191 -17.44 18.10 -18.40
N GLY A 192 -18.18 17.03 -18.13
CA GLY A 192 -17.91 15.72 -18.70
C GLY A 192 -18.06 14.60 -17.69
N PRO A 193 -18.08 13.36 -18.17
CA PRO A 193 -18.20 12.19 -17.32
C PRO A 193 -16.92 11.97 -16.51
N ALA A 194 -17.09 11.56 -15.26
CA ALA A 194 -16.01 11.23 -14.36
C ALA A 194 -16.21 9.83 -13.79
N ARG A 195 -15.11 9.09 -13.60
CA ARG A 195 -15.14 7.78 -12.99
C ARG A 195 -13.95 7.51 -12.07
N ARG A 196 -14.15 6.63 -11.13
CA ARG A 196 -13.06 6.05 -10.31
C ARG A 196 -12.28 5.01 -11.12
N TYR A 197 -11.07 4.68 -10.70
CA TYR A 197 -10.40 3.48 -11.23
C TYR A 197 -11.27 2.25 -11.02
N SER A 198 -11.25 1.33 -11.97
CA SER A 198 -11.80 -0.01 -11.79
C SER A 198 -10.93 -0.82 -10.82
N TYR A 199 -11.48 -1.93 -10.28
CA TYR A 199 -10.68 -2.80 -9.40
C TYR A 199 -9.53 -3.47 -10.17
N LEU A 200 -9.70 -3.74 -11.47
CA LEU A 200 -8.64 -4.30 -12.33
C LEU A 200 -7.52 -3.29 -12.57
N GLU A 201 -7.86 -2.02 -12.85
CA GLU A 201 -6.86 -0.94 -12.95
C GLU A 201 -6.14 -0.74 -11.61
N CYS A 202 -6.86 -0.80 -10.49
CA CYS A 202 -6.24 -0.78 -9.16
C CYS A 202 -5.29 -1.95 -8.95
N ALA A 203 -5.63 -3.15 -9.45
CA ALA A 203 -4.77 -4.32 -9.37
C ALA A 203 -3.50 -4.17 -10.21
N ALA A 204 -3.63 -3.66 -11.43
CA ALA A 204 -2.49 -3.37 -12.30
C ALA A 204 -1.57 -2.32 -11.68
N LEU A 205 -2.11 -1.22 -11.13
CA LEU A 205 -1.35 -0.20 -10.39
C LEU A 205 -0.63 -0.77 -9.15
N GLN A 206 -1.16 -1.83 -8.54
CA GLN A 206 -0.52 -2.59 -7.46
C GLN A 206 0.54 -3.57 -7.98
N GLY A 207 0.65 -3.77 -9.30
CA GLY A 207 1.58 -4.70 -9.93
C GLY A 207 1.15 -6.17 -9.81
N PHE A 208 -0.14 -6.44 -9.70
CA PHE A 208 -0.64 -7.80 -9.89
C PHE A 208 -0.44 -8.22 -11.35
N PRO A 209 -0.01 -9.46 -11.60
CA PRO A 209 0.10 -9.94 -12.97
C PRO A 209 -1.28 -10.09 -13.62
N GLU A 210 -1.38 -9.89 -14.92
CA GLU A 210 -2.62 -10.05 -15.69
C GLU A 210 -3.23 -11.47 -15.55
N SER A 211 -2.38 -12.46 -15.35
CA SER A 211 -2.80 -13.85 -15.12
C SER A 211 -3.43 -14.09 -13.75
N PHE A 212 -3.44 -13.07 -12.84
CA PHE A 212 -4.04 -13.24 -11.52
C PHE A 212 -5.56 -13.39 -11.63
N ARG A 213 -6.06 -14.51 -11.13
CA ARG A 213 -7.50 -14.78 -11.18
C ARG A 213 -8.18 -14.25 -9.92
N TRP A 214 -9.10 -13.32 -10.14
CA TRP A 214 -9.93 -12.78 -9.07
C TRP A 214 -11.09 -13.71 -8.77
N VAL A 215 -11.37 -13.89 -7.47
CA VAL A 215 -12.54 -14.65 -7.04
C VAL A 215 -13.84 -13.92 -7.41
N ASP A 216 -14.89 -14.68 -7.66
CA ASP A 216 -16.21 -14.12 -7.93
C ASP A 216 -16.89 -13.71 -6.63
N VAL A 217 -16.75 -12.45 -6.32
CA VAL A 217 -17.27 -11.79 -5.11
C VAL A 217 -17.77 -10.39 -5.47
N SER A 218 -18.48 -9.75 -4.54
CA SER A 218 -18.98 -8.38 -4.75
C SER A 218 -17.86 -7.40 -5.13
N LEU A 219 -18.20 -6.41 -5.94
CA LEU A 219 -17.27 -5.36 -6.37
C LEU A 219 -16.56 -4.68 -5.18
N ALA A 220 -17.30 -4.38 -4.11
CA ALA A 220 -16.75 -3.81 -2.89
C ALA A 220 -15.68 -4.70 -2.24
N LEU A 221 -15.87 -6.03 -2.27
CA LEU A 221 -14.90 -6.98 -1.74
C LEU A 221 -13.67 -7.09 -2.66
N LYS A 222 -13.84 -7.04 -3.99
CA LYS A 222 -12.72 -6.98 -4.95
C LYS A 222 -11.81 -5.78 -4.65
N TYR A 223 -12.38 -4.58 -4.46
CA TYR A 223 -11.59 -3.40 -4.05
C TYR A 223 -10.90 -3.58 -2.69
N ARG A 224 -11.58 -4.21 -1.74
CA ARG A 224 -10.99 -4.49 -0.42
C ARG A 224 -9.79 -5.41 -0.53
N LEU A 225 -9.88 -6.47 -1.31
CA LEU A 225 -8.78 -7.41 -1.55
C LEU A 225 -7.58 -6.70 -2.19
N VAL A 226 -7.82 -5.95 -3.26
CA VAL A 226 -6.77 -5.18 -3.96
C VAL A 226 -6.14 -4.14 -3.04
N GLY A 227 -6.94 -3.30 -2.40
CA GLY A 227 -6.44 -2.17 -1.61
C GLY A 227 -5.69 -2.57 -0.34
N ASN A 228 -6.05 -3.72 0.26
CA ASN A 228 -5.36 -4.26 1.44
C ASN A 228 -4.10 -5.05 1.07
N ALA A 229 -3.94 -5.45 -0.18
CA ALA A 229 -2.78 -6.22 -0.60
C ALA A 229 -1.48 -5.41 -0.48
N VAL A 230 -0.41 -6.12 -0.13
CA VAL A 230 0.95 -5.61 -0.33
C VAL A 230 1.29 -5.71 -1.82
N PRO A 231 1.75 -4.64 -2.48
CA PRO A 231 2.13 -4.72 -3.88
C PRO A 231 3.14 -5.85 -4.13
N PRO A 232 2.83 -6.83 -5.01
CA PRO A 232 3.71 -7.97 -5.23
C PRO A 232 5.15 -7.60 -5.61
N PRO A 233 5.42 -6.61 -6.50
CA PRO A 233 6.79 -6.21 -6.83
C PRO A 233 7.53 -5.60 -5.63
N LEU A 234 6.86 -4.82 -4.78
CA LEU A 234 7.47 -4.25 -3.58
C LEU A 234 7.83 -5.33 -2.57
N MET A 235 6.92 -6.30 -2.34
CA MET A 235 7.21 -7.45 -1.48
C MET A 235 8.37 -8.28 -2.02
N LYS A 236 8.41 -8.52 -3.34
CA LYS A 236 9.53 -9.21 -4.02
C LYS A 236 10.85 -8.48 -3.79
N ALA A 237 10.86 -7.15 -3.93
CA ALA A 237 12.07 -6.35 -3.70
C ALA A 237 12.58 -6.50 -2.26
N VAL A 238 11.69 -6.47 -1.25
CA VAL A 238 12.06 -6.63 0.17
C VAL A 238 12.48 -8.07 0.48
N ALA A 239 11.83 -9.06 -0.10
CA ALA A 239 12.11 -10.47 0.17
C ALA A 239 13.39 -10.97 -0.51
N ALA A 240 13.74 -10.48 -1.70
CA ALA A 240 14.86 -10.99 -2.48
C ALA A 240 16.22 -10.95 -1.75
N PRO A 241 16.62 -9.88 -1.04
CA PRO A 241 17.85 -9.91 -0.24
C PRO A 241 17.79 -10.95 0.89
N LEU A 242 16.62 -11.15 1.48
CA LEU A 242 16.43 -12.12 2.57
C LEU A 242 16.57 -13.56 2.07
N VAL A 243 15.99 -13.86 0.90
CA VAL A 243 16.12 -15.19 0.27
C VAL A 243 17.58 -15.49 -0.03
N ARG A 244 18.34 -14.52 -0.57
CA ARG A 244 19.79 -14.69 -0.83
C ARG A 244 20.64 -14.90 0.42
N LEU A 245 20.18 -14.43 1.57
CA LEU A 245 20.89 -14.61 2.85
C LEU A 245 20.64 -15.97 3.49
N ILE A 246 19.53 -16.62 3.15
CA ILE A 246 19.09 -17.88 3.78
C ILE A 246 19.51 -19.10 2.96
N ASN A 247 19.68 -18.92 1.64
CA ASN A 247 20.17 -19.94 0.72
C ASN A 247 21.70 -19.86 0.57
#